data_4aa12cf5d62139fa58a8f4607367f714
#
_entry.id   4aa12cf5d62139fa58a8f4607367f714
#
_cell.length_a   1.000
_cell.length_b   1.000
_cell.length_c   1.000
_cell.angle_alpha   90.00
_cell.angle_beta   90.00
_cell.angle_gamma   90.00
#
_symmetry.space_group_name_H-M   'P 1'
#
loop_
_entity.id
_entity.type
_entity.pdbx_description
1 polymer ?
#
loop_
_entity_poly.entity_id
_entity_poly.type
_entity_poly.pdbx_seq_one_letter_code
_entity_poly.pdbx_strand_id
1 'polypeptide(L)' 'MNAPTDISMKTDEVLRVELEVFRREHRDLDEAIHALQAHGRADQLTLQRLKKKKLYLKDKIALIEDRLTPDIIA' A
#
# COMPACT_ATOMS: atom_id res chain seq x y z
N MET A 1 8.64 -16.82 6.00
CA MET A 1 8.64 -16.46 5.77
C MET A 1 8.94 -15.72 5.05
N ASN A 2 9.24 -15.42 4.70
CA ASN A 2 9.44 -14.88 4.08
C ASN A 2 9.48 -13.77 3.81
N ALA A 3 10.11 -13.36 3.62
CA ALA A 3 10.27 -12.12 3.57
C ALA A 3 9.81 -11.62 2.33
N PRO A 4 8.71 -11.58 2.21
CA PRO A 4 8.12 -11.18 1.00
C PRO A 4 8.51 -9.78 0.70
N THR A 5 9.11 -9.10 1.60
CA THR A 5 9.37 -7.74 1.32
C THR A 5 10.77 -7.52 0.88
N ASP A 6 11.50 -8.54 0.53
CA ASP A 6 12.87 -8.34 0.15
C ASP A 6 12.88 -7.79 -1.26
N ILE A 7 12.79 -6.51 -1.45
CA ILE A 7 12.75 -5.93 -2.76
C ILE A 7 14.13 -5.82 -3.37
N SER A 8 15.14 -6.11 -2.65
CA SER A 8 16.48 -6.00 -3.22
C SER A 8 16.72 -7.05 -4.30
N MET A 9 15.91 -8.10 -4.31
CA MET A 9 16.06 -9.15 -5.31
C MET A 9 15.21 -8.89 -6.54
N LYS A 10 14.45 -7.83 -6.58
CA LYS A 10 13.56 -7.61 -7.71
C LYS A 10 14.09 -6.57 -8.66
N THR A 11 13.76 -6.70 -9.91
CA THR A 11 14.21 -5.75 -10.91
C THR A 11 13.33 -4.50 -10.81
N ASP A 12 13.80 -3.42 -11.36
CA ASP A 12 13.04 -2.18 -11.35
C ASP A 12 11.72 -2.34 -12.09
N GLU A 13 11.71 -3.14 -13.13
CA GLU A 13 10.49 -3.35 -13.86
C GLU A 13 9.43 -4.03 -13.01
N VAL A 14 9.83 -5.05 -12.27
CA VAL A 14 8.90 -5.75 -11.41
C VAL A 14 8.42 -4.81 -10.31
N LEU A 15 9.32 -3.99 -9.78
CA LEU A 15 8.94 -3.06 -8.73
C LEU A 15 7.92 -2.03 -9.24
N ARG A 16 8.07 -1.58 -10.49
CA ARG A 16 7.11 -0.61 -11.03
C ARG A 16 5.73 -1.21 -11.18
N VAL A 17 5.67 -2.49 -11.58
CA VAL A 17 4.38 -3.15 -11.71
C VAL A 17 3.76 -3.32 -10.33
N GLU A 18 4.55 -3.74 -9.35
CA GLU A 18 4.04 -3.90 -8.00
C GLU A 18 3.57 -2.58 -7.44
N LEU A 19 4.29 -1.52 -7.71
CA LEU A 19 3.93 -0.20 -7.23
C LEU A 19 2.56 0.20 -7.74
N GLU A 20 2.30 -0.06 -9.01
CA GLU A 20 1.02 0.28 -9.57
C GLU A 20 -0.10 -0.51 -8.93
N VAL A 21 0.12 -1.80 -8.71
CA VAL A 21 -0.89 -2.63 -8.08
C VAL A 21 -1.16 -2.14 -6.66
N PHE A 22 -0.12 -1.84 -5.89
CA PHE A 22 -0.30 -1.40 -4.52
C PHE A 22 -0.99 -0.04 -4.46
N ARG A 23 -0.69 0.86 -5.39
CA ARG A 23 -1.35 2.16 -5.41
C ARG A 23 -2.84 2.01 -5.69
N ARG A 24 -3.18 1.10 -6.58
CA ARG A 24 -4.58 0.87 -6.89
C ARG A 24 -5.30 0.27 -5.70
N GLU A 25 -4.67 -0.71 -5.04
CA GLU A 25 -5.27 -1.33 -3.87
C GLU A 25 -5.42 -0.32 -2.74
N HIS A 26 -4.44 0.55 -2.56
CA HIS A 26 -4.51 1.56 -1.53
C HIS A 26 -5.69 2.50 -1.80
N ARG A 27 -5.87 2.91 -3.04
CA ARG A 27 -6.98 3.78 -3.40
C ARG A 27 -8.31 3.10 -3.19
N ASP A 28 -8.40 1.83 -3.58
CA ASP A 28 -9.65 1.08 -3.42
C ASP A 28 -10.00 0.95 -1.95
N LEU A 29 -9.02 0.71 -1.09
CA LEU A 29 -9.28 0.60 0.32
C LEU A 29 -9.71 1.94 0.90
N ASP A 30 -9.10 3.02 0.45
CA ASP A 30 -9.45 4.34 0.93
C ASP A 30 -10.90 4.66 0.57
N GLU A 31 -11.31 4.32 -0.64
CA GLU A 31 -12.68 4.55 -1.07
C GLU A 31 -13.65 3.68 -0.28
N ALA A 32 -13.28 2.43 -0.02
CA ALA A 32 -14.13 1.54 0.74
C ALA A 32 -14.32 2.05 2.17
N ILE A 33 -13.25 2.54 2.78
CA ILE A 33 -13.33 3.07 4.13
C ILE A 33 -14.26 4.29 4.14
N HIS A 34 -14.11 5.18 3.19
CA HIS A 34 -14.95 6.36 3.12
C HIS A 34 -16.42 5.99 2.92
N ALA A 35 -16.68 5.03 2.06
CA ALA A 35 -18.05 4.61 1.79
C ALA A 35 -18.70 4.01 3.04
N LEU A 36 -17.95 3.18 3.75
CA LEU A 36 -18.48 2.57 4.96
C LEU A 36 -18.76 3.60 6.03
N GLN A 37 -17.87 4.57 6.17
CA GLN A 37 -18.06 5.60 7.15
C GLN A 37 -19.24 6.51 6.78
N ALA A 38 -19.39 6.80 5.52
CA ALA A 38 -20.48 7.68 5.08
C ALA A 38 -21.84 7.05 5.34
N HIS A 39 -21.93 5.73 5.24
CA HIS A 39 -23.21 5.08 5.44
C HIS A 39 -23.44 4.70 6.90
N GLY A 40 -22.46 4.95 7.76
CA GLY A 40 -22.62 4.66 9.17
C GLY A 40 -22.81 3.21 9.48
N ARG A 41 -22.42 2.34 8.57
CA ARG A 41 -22.64 0.95 8.79
C ARG A 41 -21.44 0.16 9.22
N ALA A 42 -20.29 0.70 9.16
CA ALA A 42 -19.11 -0.06 9.47
C ALA A 42 -18.91 -0.18 10.95
N ASP A 43 -18.66 -1.36 11.43
CA ASP A 43 -18.34 -1.48 12.83
C ASP A 43 -16.87 -1.11 12.99
N GLN A 44 -16.49 -0.84 14.22
CA GLN A 44 -15.16 -0.37 14.52
C GLN A 44 -14.09 -1.36 14.13
N LEU A 45 -14.35 -2.63 14.36
CA LEU A 45 -13.35 -3.63 14.09
C LEU A 45 -13.05 -3.73 12.59
N THR A 46 -14.09 -3.67 11.78
CA THR A 46 -13.91 -3.72 10.33
C THR A 46 -13.13 -2.51 9.86
N LEU A 47 -13.46 -1.33 10.37
CA LEU A 47 -12.74 -0.12 9.99
C LEU A 47 -11.28 -0.20 10.40
N GLN A 48 -11.01 -0.71 11.58
CA GLN A 48 -9.63 -0.83 12.04
C GLN A 48 -8.83 -1.78 11.15
N ARG A 49 -9.44 -2.86 10.72
CA ARG A 49 -8.77 -3.81 9.85
C ARG A 49 -8.45 -3.19 8.50
N LEU A 50 -9.40 -2.45 7.95
CA LEU A 50 -9.19 -1.83 6.65
C LEU A 50 -8.14 -0.73 6.73
N LYS A 51 -8.16 0.05 7.80
CA LYS A 51 -7.16 1.10 7.96
C LYS A 51 -5.77 0.53 8.16
N LYS A 52 -5.69 -0.60 8.86
CA LYS A 52 -4.42 -1.24 9.08
C LYS A 52 -3.86 -1.76 7.76
N LYS A 53 -4.71 -2.34 6.93
CA LYS A 53 -4.29 -2.83 5.64
C LYS A 53 -3.85 -1.67 4.74
N LYS A 54 -4.57 -0.56 4.80
CA LYS A 54 -4.22 0.61 4.03
C LYS A 54 -2.85 1.12 4.44
N LEU A 55 -2.56 1.14 5.74
CA LEU A 55 -1.28 1.57 6.23
C LEU A 55 -0.16 0.64 5.76
N TYR A 56 -0.43 -0.64 5.76
CA TYR A 56 0.53 -1.62 5.28
C TYR A 56 0.86 -1.36 3.81
N LEU A 57 -0.16 -1.10 2.99
CA LEU A 57 0.06 -0.81 1.59
C LEU A 57 0.84 0.49 1.41
N LYS A 58 0.56 1.49 2.22
CA LYS A 58 1.27 2.74 2.15
C LYS A 58 2.74 2.54 2.45
N ASP A 59 3.06 1.70 3.43
CA ASP A 59 4.43 1.41 3.76
C ASP A 59 5.15 0.69 2.62
N LYS A 60 4.46 -0.24 1.97
CA LYS A 60 5.04 -0.96 0.85
C LYS A 60 5.29 -0.02 -0.33
N ILE A 61 4.36 0.88 -0.57
CA ILE A 61 4.49 1.85 -1.64
C ILE A 61 5.72 2.74 -1.37
N ALA A 62 5.85 3.23 -0.16
CA ALA A 62 6.98 4.09 0.18
C ALA A 62 8.31 3.36 0.01
N LEU A 63 8.34 2.11 0.38
CA LEU A 63 9.56 1.33 0.27
C LEU A 63 9.95 1.15 -1.21
N ILE A 64 8.98 0.86 -2.04
CA ILE A 64 9.26 0.66 -3.46
C ILE A 64 9.63 1.98 -4.13
N GLU A 65 8.94 3.05 -3.79
CA GLU A 65 9.25 4.35 -4.37
C GLU A 65 10.67 4.78 -4.00
N ASP A 66 11.06 4.51 -2.77
CA ASP A 66 12.37 4.85 -2.32
C ASP A 66 13.44 4.07 -3.10
N ARG A 67 13.13 2.84 -3.42
CA ARG A 67 14.05 2.01 -4.17
C ARG A 67 14.16 2.48 -5.63
N LEU A 68 13.03 2.87 -6.20
CA LEU A 68 13.03 3.27 -7.60
C LEU A 68 13.57 4.69 -7.80
N THR A 69 13.59 5.49 -6.78
CA THR A 69 14.03 6.85 -6.94
C THR A 69 15.21 7.08 -6.04
N PRO A 70 16.33 6.58 -6.36
CA PRO A 70 17.46 6.62 -5.54
C PRO A 70 17.93 7.99 -5.37
N ASP A 71 17.94 8.46 -4.42
CA ASP A 71 18.53 9.56 -4.10
C ASP A 71 18.80 10.55 -4.89
N ILE A 72 18.25 11.01 -5.39
CA ILE A 72 18.50 12.01 -6.11
C ILE A 72 18.73 13.11 -5.41
N ILE A 73 18.55 13.31 -4.45
CA ILE A 73 18.61 14.37 -3.79
C ILE A 73 19.67 14.84 -3.48
N ALA A 74 20.26 14.82 -3.51
CA ALA A 74 21.36 15.41 -3.24
C ALA A 74 21.29 16.43 -2.49
#